data_b153e6ddceba916ec1c6726c562a858c
#
_entry.id   b153e6ddceba916ec1c6726c562a858c
#
_cell.length_a   1.000
_cell.length_b   1.000
_cell.length_c   1.000
_cell.angle_alpha   90.00
_cell.angle_beta   90.00
_cell.angle_gamma   90.00
#
_symmetry.space_group_name_H-M   'P 1'
#
loop_
_entity.id
_entity.type
_entity.pdbx_description
1 polymer ?
#
loop_
_entity_poly.entity_id
_entity_poly.type
_entity_poly.pdbx_seq_one_letter_code
_entity_poly.pdbx_strand_id
1 'polypeptide(L)'
;MGKIKGISHITLICKDLEKTARLFRELFEAEEVYSSDKKNFSISREKFLLIGNLWIALMEGQPLERSYNHIAFHIEEEDLPFFESKIHALGLEM
;
A
#
# COMPACT_ATOMS: atom_id res chain seq x y z
N MET A 1 7.75 -21.95 -19.59
CA MET A 1 7.00 -20.81 -19.07
C MET A 1 5.79 -21.26 -18.32
N GLY A 2 5.57 -20.76 -17.14
CA GLY A 2 4.43 -21.12 -16.34
C GLY A 2 3.12 -20.57 -16.82
N LYS A 3 2.04 -21.07 -16.26
CA LYS A 3 0.68 -20.61 -16.58
C LYS A 3 0.28 -19.37 -15.76
N ILE A 4 1.04 -19.06 -14.70
CA ILE A 4 0.80 -17.88 -13.88
C ILE A 4 1.32 -16.66 -14.64
N LYS A 5 0.47 -15.68 -14.84
CA LYS A 5 0.77 -14.49 -15.65
C LYS A 5 1.32 -13.33 -14.83
N GLY A 6 1.37 -13.46 -13.54
CA GLY A 6 1.87 -12.43 -12.65
C GLY A 6 1.13 -12.45 -11.33
N ILE A 7 1.27 -11.38 -10.58
CA ILE A 7 0.60 -11.23 -9.29
C ILE A 7 -0.67 -10.40 -9.51
N SER A 8 -1.81 -10.94 -9.06
CA SER A 8 -3.07 -10.19 -9.13
C SER A 8 -3.05 -9.02 -8.14
N HIS A 9 -2.84 -9.34 -6.89
CA HIS A 9 -2.76 -8.34 -5.85
C HIS A 9 -2.07 -8.92 -4.62
N ILE A 10 -1.66 -8.04 -3.72
CA ILE A 10 -1.15 -8.43 -2.41
C ILE A 10 -2.01 -7.74 -1.36
N THR A 11 -2.14 -8.35 -0.20
CA THR A 11 -2.93 -7.81 0.90
C THR A 11 -2.03 -7.52 2.08
N LEU A 12 -2.18 -6.33 2.64
CA LEU A 12 -1.46 -5.92 3.83
C LEU A 12 -2.45 -5.64 4.94
N ILE A 13 -2.14 -6.11 6.15
CA ILE A 13 -2.94 -5.81 7.33
C ILE A 13 -2.37 -4.54 7.96
N CYS A 14 -3.22 -3.58 8.24
CA CYS A 14 -2.79 -2.33 8.87
C CYS A 14 -3.72 -1.95 10.02
N LYS A 15 -3.13 -1.32 11.00
CA LYS A 15 -3.86 -0.95 12.21
C LYS A 15 -4.80 0.21 11.97
N ASP A 16 -4.38 1.17 11.17
CA ASP A 16 -5.15 2.36 10.83
C ASP A 16 -5.28 2.44 9.32
N LEU A 17 -6.42 1.99 8.82
CA LEU A 17 -6.66 1.89 7.38
C LEU A 17 -6.56 3.25 6.67
N GLU A 18 -7.19 4.28 7.24
CA GLU A 18 -7.19 5.59 6.60
C GLU A 18 -5.80 6.21 6.54
N LYS A 19 -5.05 6.07 7.63
CA LYS A 19 -3.70 6.60 7.70
C LYS A 19 -2.75 5.90 6.73
N THR A 20 -2.85 4.58 6.66
CA THR A 20 -2.02 3.79 5.76
C THR A 20 -2.37 4.07 4.31
N ALA A 21 -3.67 4.14 3.98
CA ALA A 21 -4.10 4.46 2.63
C ALA A 21 -3.62 5.84 2.20
N ARG A 22 -3.70 6.82 3.11
CA ARG A 22 -3.22 8.17 2.84
C ARG A 22 -1.72 8.18 2.55
N LEU A 23 -0.95 7.43 3.34
CA LEU A 23 0.49 7.31 3.12
C LEU A 23 0.78 6.77 1.72
N PHE A 24 0.06 5.73 1.31
CA PHE A 24 0.26 5.15 0.00
C PHE A 24 -0.11 6.12 -1.11
N ARG A 25 -1.21 6.87 -0.95
CA ARG A 25 -1.60 7.87 -1.96
C ARG A 25 -0.57 8.98 -2.08
N GLU A 26 -0.08 9.48 -0.96
CA GLU A 26 0.83 10.63 -0.98
C GLU A 26 2.27 10.27 -1.31
N LEU A 27 2.74 9.12 -0.83
CA LEU A 27 4.14 8.73 -1.04
C LEU A 27 4.33 7.93 -2.32
N PHE A 28 3.44 6.98 -2.58
CA PHE A 28 3.58 6.08 -3.73
C PHE A 28 2.68 6.45 -4.90
N GLU A 29 1.96 7.56 -4.80
CA GLU A 29 1.05 8.01 -5.84
C GLU A 29 -0.02 6.96 -6.17
N ALA A 30 -0.43 6.21 -5.16
CA ALA A 30 -1.45 5.20 -5.32
C ALA A 30 -2.82 5.83 -5.59
N GLU A 31 -3.61 5.18 -6.43
CA GLU A 31 -4.97 5.57 -6.68
C GLU A 31 -5.89 4.68 -5.85
N GLU A 32 -6.74 5.29 -5.03
CA GLU A 32 -7.72 4.53 -4.25
C GLU A 32 -8.90 4.24 -5.15
N VAL A 33 -9.09 2.97 -5.48
CA VAL A 33 -10.12 2.55 -6.44
C VAL A 33 -11.38 2.07 -5.74
N TYR A 34 -11.24 1.46 -4.56
CA TYR A 34 -12.37 0.93 -3.82
C TYR A 34 -12.14 1.07 -2.34
N SER A 35 -13.22 1.34 -1.60
CA SER A 35 -13.21 1.37 -0.16
C SER A 35 -14.51 0.74 0.35
N SER A 36 -14.40 -0.16 1.31
CA SER A 36 -15.58 -0.76 1.92
C SER A 36 -16.31 0.22 2.84
N ASP A 37 -15.55 1.21 3.37
CA ASP A 37 -16.08 2.23 4.27
C ASP A 37 -17.10 1.72 5.30
N LYS A 38 -18.37 1.87 4.98
CA LYS A 38 -19.46 1.54 5.91
C LYS A 38 -20.08 0.17 5.66
N LYS A 39 -19.65 -0.52 4.62
CA LYS A 39 -20.19 -1.83 4.27
C LYS A 39 -19.14 -2.90 4.49
N ASN A 40 -19.41 -3.81 5.40
CA ASN A 40 -18.51 -4.91 5.68
C ASN A 40 -18.91 -6.11 4.86
N PHE A 41 -18.32 -6.23 3.67
CA PHE A 41 -18.48 -7.42 2.85
C PHE A 41 -17.44 -8.47 3.18
N SER A 42 -16.49 -8.12 4.01
CA SER A 42 -15.45 -9.03 4.45
C SER A 42 -15.31 -8.94 5.97
N ILE A 43 -14.32 -9.63 6.51
CA ILE A 43 -14.09 -9.70 7.95
C ILE A 43 -13.77 -8.33 8.55
N SER A 44 -13.21 -7.42 7.75
CA SER A 44 -12.79 -6.11 8.23
C SER A 44 -12.94 -5.07 7.12
N ARG A 45 -12.76 -3.81 7.50
CA ARG A 45 -12.74 -2.72 6.53
C ARG A 45 -11.53 -2.90 5.62
N GLU A 46 -11.71 -2.55 4.36
CA GLU A 46 -10.64 -2.69 3.38
C GLU A 46 -10.69 -1.60 2.32
N LYS A 47 -9.55 -1.39 1.70
CA LYS A 47 -9.41 -0.49 0.56
C LYS A 47 -8.55 -1.17 -0.49
N PHE A 48 -8.86 -0.92 -1.75
CA PHE A 48 -8.03 -1.35 -2.87
C PHE A 48 -7.37 -0.14 -3.50
N LEU A 49 -6.06 -0.21 -3.60
CA LEU A 49 -5.25 0.85 -4.19
C LEU A 49 -4.52 0.32 -5.41
N LEU A 50 -4.30 1.20 -6.37
CA LEU A 50 -3.55 0.86 -7.57
C LEU A 50 -2.28 1.71 -7.62
N ILE A 51 -1.14 1.04 -7.68
CA ILE A 51 0.16 1.69 -7.85
C ILE A 51 0.71 1.20 -9.18
N GLY A 52 0.73 2.09 -10.19
CA GLY A 52 1.05 1.65 -11.54
C GLY A 52 0.07 0.58 -11.97
N ASN A 53 0.56 -0.64 -12.19
CA ASN A 53 -0.30 -1.78 -12.51
C ASN A 53 -0.34 -2.83 -11.40
N LEU A 54 0.10 -2.46 -10.20
CA LEU A 54 0.08 -3.36 -9.05
C LEU A 54 -1.11 -3.03 -8.15
N TRP A 55 -1.94 -4.02 -7.89
CA TRP A 55 -3.06 -3.89 -6.97
C TRP A 55 -2.62 -4.23 -5.55
N ILE A 56 -2.98 -3.38 -4.61
CA ILE A 56 -2.72 -3.61 -3.19
C ILE A 56 -4.03 -3.50 -2.43
N ALA A 57 -4.35 -4.52 -1.66
CA ALA A 57 -5.48 -4.49 -0.75
C ALA A 57 -4.97 -4.16 0.64
N LEU A 58 -5.55 -3.15 1.27
CA LEU A 58 -5.27 -2.81 2.66
C LEU A 58 -6.46 -3.26 3.48
N MET A 59 -6.24 -4.06 4.51
CA MET A 59 -7.28 -4.52 5.43
C MET A 59 -6.96 -4.04 6.82
N GLU A 60 -7.97 -3.52 7.51
CA GLU A 60 -7.81 -3.07 8.87
C GLU A 60 -7.77 -4.26 9.81
N GLY A 61 -6.80 -4.28 10.71
CA GLY A 61 -6.65 -5.36 11.67
C GLY A 61 -5.39 -5.15 12.50
N GLN A 62 -5.07 -6.16 13.30
CA GLN A 62 -3.88 -6.13 14.13
C GLN A 62 -2.77 -6.91 13.44
N PRO A 63 -1.71 -6.23 13.00
CA PRO A 63 -0.56 -6.95 12.44
C PRO A 63 0.09 -7.81 13.52
N LEU A 64 0.70 -8.92 13.08
CA LEU A 64 1.45 -9.76 13.99
C LEU A 64 2.68 -8.99 14.49
N GLU A 65 2.91 -9.08 15.79
CA GLU A 65 3.96 -8.29 16.44
C GLU A 65 5.36 -8.57 15.89
N ARG A 66 5.62 -9.80 15.49
CA ARG A 66 6.94 -10.19 15.00
C ARG A 66 6.93 -10.62 13.54
N SER A 67 5.95 -10.19 12.78
CA SER A 67 5.94 -10.52 11.36
C SER A 67 6.94 -9.65 10.61
N TYR A 68 7.63 -10.26 9.66
CA TYR A 68 8.52 -9.53 8.78
C TYR A 68 7.75 -9.20 7.50
N ASN A 69 7.40 -7.95 7.35
CA ASN A 69 6.69 -7.45 6.18
C ASN A 69 7.60 -6.52 5.43
N HIS A 70 7.88 -6.85 4.19
CA HIS A 70 8.81 -6.05 3.39
C HIS A 70 8.30 -5.95 1.96
N ILE A 71 8.16 -4.74 1.48
CA ILE A 71 7.84 -4.46 0.09
C ILE A 71 8.88 -3.46 -0.40
N ALA A 72 9.50 -3.79 -1.51
CA ALA A 72 10.45 -2.88 -2.15
C ALA A 72 9.91 -2.51 -3.52
N PHE A 73 9.83 -1.23 -3.79
CA PHE A 73 9.45 -0.74 -5.10
C PHE A 73 10.67 -0.39 -5.90
N HIS A 74 10.63 -0.73 -7.16
CA HIS A 74 11.69 -0.33 -8.09
C HIS A 74 11.40 1.09 -8.58
N ILE A 75 12.36 1.98 -8.41
CA ILE A 75 12.27 3.33 -8.95
C ILE A 75 13.53 3.60 -9.78
N GLU A 76 13.45 4.57 -10.65
CA GLU A 76 14.61 5.01 -11.38
C GLU A 76 15.49 5.88 -10.48
N GLU A 77 16.79 5.78 -10.64
CA GLU A 77 17.73 6.53 -9.81
C GLU A 77 17.46 8.04 -9.86
N GLU A 78 17.09 8.53 -11.02
CA GLU A 78 16.80 9.96 -11.21
C GLU A 78 15.59 10.45 -10.42
N ASP A 79 14.69 9.53 -10.01
CA ASP A 79 13.51 9.88 -9.23
C ASP A 79 13.75 9.82 -7.72
N LEU A 80 14.93 9.40 -7.28
CA LEU A 80 15.23 9.28 -5.87
C LEU A 80 15.04 10.61 -5.12
N PRO A 81 15.53 11.76 -5.61
CA PRO A 81 15.32 13.03 -4.90
C PRO A 81 13.86 13.39 -4.72
N PHE A 82 13.00 13.02 -5.66
CA PHE A 82 11.57 13.25 -5.56
C PHE A 82 10.98 12.52 -4.37
N PHE A 83 11.33 11.23 -4.21
CA PHE A 83 10.83 10.44 -3.10
C PHE A 83 11.44 10.87 -1.76
N GLU A 84 12.69 11.24 -1.75
CA GLU A 84 13.33 11.77 -0.54
C GLU A 84 12.61 13.03 -0.04
N SER A 85 12.24 13.91 -0.95
CA SER A 85 11.47 15.12 -0.61
C SER A 85 10.12 14.77 -0.03
N LYS A 86 9.43 13.79 -0.60
CA LYS A 86 8.12 13.37 -0.10
C LYS A 86 8.23 12.74 1.28
N ILE A 87 9.23 11.88 1.48
CA ILE A 87 9.46 11.25 2.78
C ILE A 87 9.69 12.31 3.85
N HIS A 88 10.51 13.29 3.52
CA HIS A 88 10.79 14.40 4.43
C HIS A 88 9.54 15.23 4.72
N ALA A 89 8.77 15.56 3.68
CA ALA A 89 7.56 16.36 3.83
C ALA A 89 6.49 15.64 4.68
N LEU A 90 6.47 14.31 4.64
CA LEU A 90 5.53 13.52 5.43
C LEU A 90 6.03 13.24 6.85
N GLY A 91 7.23 13.72 7.18
CA GLY A 91 7.79 13.52 8.51
C GLY A 91 8.24 12.11 8.80
N LEU A 92 8.55 11.36 7.76
CA LEU A 92 9.01 9.98 7.91
C LEU A 92 10.53 9.92 8.01
N GLU A 93 11.02 8.90 8.68
CA GLU A 93 12.46 8.65 8.76
C GLU A 93 12.91 7.80 7.57
N MET A 94 14.12 8.07 7.13
CA MET A 94 14.75 7.30 6.06
C MET A 94 15.68 6.24 6.63
#